data_ef192f17e7ace40cbe4a42b28dd19068
#
_entry.id   ef192f17e7ace40cbe4a42b28dd19068
#
_cell.length_a   1.000
_cell.length_b   1.000
_cell.length_c   1.000
_cell.angle_alpha   90.00
_cell.angle_beta   90.00
_cell.angle_gamma   90.00
#
_symmetry.space_group_name_H-M   'P 1'
#
loop_
_entity.id
_entity.type
_entity.pdbx_description
1 polymer ?
#
loop_
_entity_poly.entity_id
_entity_poly.type
_entity_poly.pdbx_seq_one_letter_code
_entity_poly.pdbx_strand_id
1 'polypeptide(L)'
;MVERSRRAVVASAGAVSVVALAGCAALGSNGREFGDPVERTGESEVGVTVGAGNGLEYDPEHVVIDVGTTVVWEWTGRGGGHDVVAVEDDRFASELVDEAGYTFEHTFEEPGEYEYVCTPHQTQGMVGMVEVVE
;
A
#
# COMPACT_ATOMS: atom_id res chain seq x y z
N MET A 1 -12.96 22.46 -22.10
CA MET A 1 -12.73 23.06 -22.00
C MET A 1 -12.39 23.57 -21.87
N VAL A 2 -12.32 23.32 -21.78
CA VAL A 2 -11.94 23.96 -21.51
C VAL A 2 -11.51 24.28 -21.38
N GLU A 3 -11.43 24.08 -21.21
CA GLU A 3 -11.05 24.62 -20.85
C GLU A 3 -10.70 24.97 -20.62
N ARG A 4 -10.72 25.05 -20.61
CA ARG A 4 -10.33 25.71 -20.06
C ARG A 4 -9.93 25.99 -19.74
N SER A 5 -9.90 25.84 -19.62
CA SER A 5 -9.48 26.35 -18.99
C SER A 5 -8.93 26.40 -18.66
N ARG A 6 -8.81 26.25 -18.91
CA ARG A 6 -8.23 26.60 -18.38
C ARG A 6 -7.45 26.97 -18.25
N ARG A 7 -7.34 27.00 -18.43
CA ARG A 7 -6.60 27.71 -18.05
C ARG A 7 -6.12 28.06 -17.38
N ALA A 8 -6.19 28.05 -17.28
CA ALA A 8 -5.77 28.58 -16.40
C ALA A 8 -5.41 28.61 -15.64
N VAL A 9 -5.56 28.52 -15.66
CA VAL A 9 -5.31 28.69 -14.69
C VAL A 9 -4.61 28.56 -14.17
N VAL A 10 -4.41 28.47 -14.45
CA VAL A 10 -3.84 28.59 -13.75
C VAL A 10 -3.17 28.67 -13.18
N ALA A 11 -3.09 28.72 -13.36
CA ALA A 11 -2.52 29.06 -12.63
C ALA A 11 -2.18 29.06 -11.86
N SER A 12 -2.29 29.01 -11.79
CA SER A 12 -2.02 29.16 -10.86
C SER A 12 -1.67 28.84 -10.12
N ALA A 13 -1.62 28.69 -10.35
CA ALA A 13 -1.34 28.47 -9.50
C ALA A 13 -0.86 28.11 -8.77
N GLY A 14 -0.68 28.07 -8.91
CA GLY A 14 -0.25 27.86 -8.08
C GLY A 14 0.05 27.48 -7.32
N ALA A 15 0.02 27.57 -7.31
CA ALA A 15 0.33 27.34 -6.51
C ALA A 15 0.36 26.79 -5.71
N VAL A 16 0.20 26.80 -5.80
CA VAL A 16 0.25 26.44 -4.97
C VAL A 16 0.46 25.64 -4.39
N SER A 17 0.50 25.56 -4.65
CA SER A 17 0.62 24.95 -4.04
C SER A 17 0.99 24.32 -3.31
N VAL A 18 1.17 24.37 -3.33
CA VAL A 18 1.54 23.90 -2.61
C VAL A 18 1.48 23.32 -1.78
N VAL A 19 1.28 23.40 -1.84
CA VAL A 19 1.22 22.99 -0.99
C VAL A 19 1.09 22.13 -0.49
N ALA A 20 1.00 22.14 -0.84
CA ALA A 20 0.86 21.48 -0.32
C ALA A 20 1.18 20.80 0.14
N LEU A 21 1.34 20.95 0.05
CA LEU A 21 1.63 20.45 0.63
C LEU A 21 1.85 19.82 1.26
N ALA A 22 2.10 19.90 1.01
CA ALA A 22 2.34 19.29 1.56
C ALA A 22 2.02 18.64 2.35
N GLY A 23 1.80 18.91 2.39
CA GLY A 23 1.53 18.37 3.17
C GLY A 23 1.02 17.51 3.34
N CYS A 24 0.63 17.60 3.03
CA CYS A 24 0.09 16.90 3.36
C CYS A 24 0.22 15.94 3.43
N ALA A 25 0.57 15.92 2.98
CA ALA A 25 0.71 14.86 2.81
C ALA A 25 1.08 14.14 3.76
N ALA A 26 1.87 14.35 4.01
CA ALA A 26 2.41 13.65 4.85
C ALA A 26 1.66 13.24 5.87
N LEU A 27 0.75 13.57 5.91
CA LEU A 27 0.08 13.33 6.84
C LEU A 27 -0.56 12.17 6.93
N GLY A 28 -0.89 11.65 5.95
CA GLY A 28 -1.67 10.59 5.93
C GLY A 28 -1.19 9.46 6.63
N SER A 29 -0.69 8.58 6.33
CA SER A 29 -0.31 7.34 6.83
C SER A 29 0.35 7.36 8.16
N ASN A 30 -0.11 8.11 9.08
CA ASN A 30 0.45 8.14 10.42
C ASN A 30 1.94 8.42 10.42
N GLY A 31 2.39 9.12 9.41
CA GLY A 31 3.80 9.47 9.33
C GLY A 31 4.71 8.40 8.84
N ARG A 32 4.18 7.26 8.44
CA ARG A 32 5.01 6.20 7.90
C ARG A 32 5.34 6.43 6.46
N GLU A 33 6.47 5.91 6.06
CA GLU A 33 6.88 5.96 4.66
C GLU A 33 6.83 4.58 4.08
N PHE A 34 6.33 4.46 2.86
CA PHE A 34 6.13 3.18 2.24
C PHE A 34 6.88 3.06 0.93
N GLY A 35 7.94 3.67 0.75
CA GLY A 35 8.65 3.59 -0.53
C GLY A 35 7.79 4.10 -1.68
N ASP A 36 8.34 4.06 -2.87
CA ASP A 36 7.63 4.56 -4.04
C ASP A 36 6.49 3.64 -4.42
N PRO A 37 5.33 4.18 -4.75
CA PRO A 37 4.22 3.33 -5.14
C PRO A 37 4.51 2.62 -6.46
N VAL A 38 4.13 1.36 -6.52
CA VAL A 38 4.26 0.54 -7.72
C VAL A 38 2.88 0.47 -8.35
N GLU A 39 2.78 0.93 -9.58
CA GLU A 39 1.50 1.02 -10.27
C GLU A 39 1.11 -0.33 -10.84
N ARG A 40 -0.03 -0.84 -10.44
CA ARG A 40 -0.53 -2.14 -10.92
C ARG A 40 -1.98 -2.06 -11.33
N THR A 41 -2.45 -0.86 -11.72
CA THR A 41 -3.83 -0.74 -12.20
C THR A 41 -3.98 -1.52 -13.49
N GLY A 42 -5.16 -2.04 -13.73
CA GLY A 42 -5.43 -2.83 -14.91
C GLY A 42 -5.19 -4.32 -14.74
N GLU A 43 -4.65 -4.74 -13.60
CA GLU A 43 -4.40 -6.16 -13.34
C GLU A 43 -5.48 -6.71 -12.44
N SER A 44 -5.88 -7.95 -12.65
CA SER A 44 -6.91 -8.57 -11.82
C SER A 44 -6.31 -9.17 -10.55
N GLU A 45 -5.01 -9.44 -10.56
CA GLU A 45 -4.34 -10.05 -9.42
C GLU A 45 -2.93 -9.50 -9.31
N VAL A 46 -2.50 -9.19 -8.10
CA VAL A 46 -1.20 -8.58 -7.87
C VAL A 46 -0.54 -9.31 -6.70
N GLY A 47 0.75 -9.62 -6.85
CA GLY A 47 1.48 -10.34 -5.82
C GLY A 47 2.33 -9.43 -4.96
N VAL A 48 2.41 -9.75 -3.67
CA VAL A 48 3.30 -9.09 -2.72
C VAL A 48 4.09 -10.19 -2.01
N THR A 49 5.40 -10.01 -1.95
CA THR A 49 6.26 -10.98 -1.29
C THR A 49 6.38 -10.63 0.20
N VAL A 50 6.18 -11.62 1.06
CA VAL A 50 6.27 -11.45 2.52
C VAL A 50 7.58 -12.06 2.99
N GLY A 51 8.41 -11.25 3.65
CA GLY A 51 9.75 -11.70 4.05
C GLY A 51 10.78 -11.42 2.99
N ALA A 52 10.59 -10.36 2.21
CA ALA A 52 11.53 -9.96 1.17
C ALA A 52 12.73 -9.25 1.78
N GLY A 53 13.69 -8.91 0.95
CA GLY A 53 14.87 -8.18 1.37
C GLY A 53 15.65 -8.96 2.41
N ASN A 54 15.80 -8.38 3.57
CA ASN A 54 16.51 -9.04 4.67
C ASN A 54 15.62 -10.01 5.43
N GLY A 55 14.45 -10.32 4.90
CA GLY A 55 13.50 -11.21 5.55
C GLY A 55 12.42 -10.49 6.34
N LEU A 56 12.49 -9.17 6.42
CA LEU A 56 11.58 -8.37 7.24
C LEU A 56 10.88 -7.28 6.44
N GLU A 57 10.57 -7.57 5.17
CA GLU A 57 9.95 -6.59 4.29
C GLU A 57 8.81 -7.19 3.49
N TYR A 58 7.89 -6.34 3.09
CA TYR A 58 6.92 -6.66 2.05
C TYR A 58 7.43 -6.04 0.74
N ASP A 59 7.29 -6.76 -0.37
CA ASP A 59 7.76 -6.24 -1.67
C ASP A 59 6.73 -6.52 -2.75
N PRO A 60 6.15 -5.53 -3.39
CA PRO A 60 6.34 -4.09 -3.16
C PRO A 60 5.70 -3.66 -1.85
N GLU A 61 6.27 -2.63 -1.26
CA GLU A 61 5.78 -2.12 0.02
C GLU A 61 4.54 -1.25 -0.18
N HIS A 62 4.44 -0.60 -1.31
CA HIS A 62 3.33 0.29 -1.63
C HIS A 62 2.86 -0.02 -3.04
N VAL A 63 1.63 -0.49 -3.19
CA VAL A 63 1.11 -0.87 -4.50
C VAL A 63 -0.21 -0.15 -4.76
N VAL A 64 -0.42 0.26 -6.01
CA VAL A 64 -1.66 0.93 -6.43
C VAL A 64 -2.43 -0.02 -7.33
N ILE A 65 -3.67 -0.29 -6.99
CA ILE A 65 -4.51 -1.23 -7.72
C ILE A 65 -5.89 -0.64 -7.97
N ASP A 66 -6.66 -1.29 -8.84
CA ASP A 66 -8.05 -0.89 -9.08
C ASP A 66 -8.99 -1.58 -8.12
N VAL A 67 -10.15 -1.00 -7.95
CA VAL A 67 -11.25 -1.68 -7.25
C VAL A 67 -11.50 -3.03 -7.93
N GLY A 68 -11.65 -4.07 -7.14
CA GLY A 68 -11.90 -5.41 -7.64
C GLY A 68 -10.67 -6.27 -7.83
N THR A 69 -9.48 -5.69 -7.63
CA THR A 69 -8.23 -6.44 -7.76
C THR A 69 -8.01 -7.29 -6.51
N THR A 70 -7.48 -8.49 -6.71
CA THR A 70 -7.10 -9.37 -5.61
C THR A 70 -5.60 -9.25 -5.38
N VAL A 71 -5.20 -8.99 -4.15
CA VAL A 71 -3.78 -8.99 -3.79
C VAL A 71 -3.47 -10.33 -3.13
N VAL A 72 -2.39 -10.96 -3.57
CA VAL A 72 -1.94 -12.24 -3.04
C VAL A 72 -0.59 -12.03 -2.37
N TRP A 73 -0.52 -12.26 -1.07
CA TRP A 73 0.73 -12.17 -0.33
C TRP A 73 1.32 -13.57 -0.24
N GLU A 74 2.58 -13.71 -0.60
CA GLU A 74 3.26 -15.00 -0.59
C GLU A 74 4.52 -14.94 0.27
N TRP A 75 4.65 -15.90 1.17
CA TRP A 75 5.75 -15.95 2.15
C TRP A 75 6.99 -16.58 1.57
N THR A 76 8.15 -15.99 1.89
CA THR A 76 9.44 -16.55 1.47
C THR A 76 9.94 -17.61 2.46
N GLY A 77 9.42 -17.59 3.66
CA GLY A 77 9.92 -18.47 4.72
C GLY A 77 11.09 -17.87 5.48
N ARG A 78 11.49 -16.64 5.16
CA ARG A 78 12.63 -15.99 5.81
C ARG A 78 12.15 -14.97 6.81
N GLY A 79 12.99 -14.70 7.80
CA GLY A 79 12.72 -13.67 8.80
C GLY A 79 11.86 -14.11 9.96
N GLY A 80 11.53 -15.38 10.05
CA GLY A 80 10.68 -15.90 11.12
C GLY A 80 9.21 -15.83 10.74
N GLY A 81 8.35 -15.73 11.73
CA GLY A 81 6.91 -15.69 11.48
C GLY A 81 6.46 -14.32 11.03
N HIS A 82 5.56 -14.29 10.06
CA HIS A 82 5.01 -13.05 9.53
C HIS A 82 3.51 -13.16 9.41
N ASP A 83 2.84 -12.02 9.49
CA ASP A 83 1.42 -11.97 9.18
C ASP A 83 1.16 -10.69 8.38
N VAL A 84 -0.07 -10.56 7.90
CA VAL A 84 -0.54 -9.39 7.16
C VAL A 84 -1.81 -8.96 7.88
N VAL A 85 -1.75 -7.83 8.57
CA VAL A 85 -2.89 -7.40 9.38
C VAL A 85 -3.20 -5.94 9.08
N ALA A 86 -4.42 -5.67 8.62
CA ALA A 86 -4.83 -4.30 8.35
C ALA A 86 -4.80 -3.50 9.63
N VAL A 87 -4.27 -2.31 9.54
CA VAL A 87 -4.16 -1.43 10.70
C VAL A 87 -5.52 -0.95 11.16
N GLU A 88 -6.40 -0.70 10.19
CA GLU A 88 -7.68 -0.10 10.49
C GLU A 88 -8.78 -1.14 10.48
N ASP A 89 -9.45 -1.31 11.61
CA ASP A 89 -10.65 -2.16 11.73
C ASP A 89 -10.45 -3.61 11.34
N ASP A 90 -9.21 -4.08 11.35
CA ASP A 90 -8.91 -5.48 11.00
C ASP A 90 -9.65 -5.93 9.75
N ARG A 91 -9.67 -5.06 8.74
CA ARG A 91 -10.40 -5.34 7.51
C ARG A 91 -9.94 -6.62 6.83
N PHE A 92 -8.70 -6.97 7.02
CA PHE A 92 -8.18 -8.26 6.59
C PHE A 92 -7.05 -8.64 7.53
N ALA A 93 -6.89 -9.94 7.73
CA ALA A 93 -5.84 -10.41 8.62
C ALA A 93 -5.51 -11.84 8.26
N SER A 94 -4.22 -12.11 8.05
CA SER A 94 -3.76 -13.46 7.82
C SER A 94 -3.40 -14.11 9.14
N GLU A 95 -3.06 -15.38 9.09
CA GLU A 95 -2.51 -16.06 10.23
C GLU A 95 -1.02 -15.74 10.35
N LEU A 96 -0.46 -15.96 11.52
CA LEU A 96 0.97 -15.80 11.72
C LEU A 96 1.64 -17.09 11.27
N VAL A 97 2.47 -17.03 10.24
CA VAL A 97 3.02 -18.20 9.57
C VAL A 97 4.47 -17.96 9.24
N ASP A 98 5.28 -19.02 9.30
CA ASP A 98 6.68 -18.93 8.90
C ASP A 98 7.02 -19.87 7.74
N GLU A 99 6.02 -20.36 7.04
CA GLU A 99 6.20 -21.41 6.05
C GLU A 99 6.36 -20.83 4.65
N ALA A 100 7.43 -21.18 3.97
CA ALA A 100 7.65 -20.73 2.59
C ALA A 100 6.54 -21.25 1.69
N GLY A 101 6.05 -20.39 0.82
CA GLY A 101 5.01 -20.76 -0.12
C GLY A 101 3.59 -20.57 0.38
N TYR A 102 3.43 -20.24 1.65
CA TYR A 102 2.10 -19.94 2.18
C TYR A 102 1.59 -18.67 1.50
N THR A 103 0.29 -18.61 1.20
CA THR A 103 -0.31 -17.44 0.60
C THR A 103 -1.54 -17.02 1.37
N PHE A 104 -1.80 -15.71 1.32
CA PHE A 104 -3.01 -15.10 1.86
C PHE A 104 -3.48 -14.13 0.81
N GLU A 105 -4.80 -14.07 0.55
CA GLU A 105 -5.28 -13.15 -0.45
C GLU A 105 -6.51 -12.39 0.02
N HIS A 106 -6.70 -11.21 -0.54
CA HIS A 106 -7.83 -10.37 -0.22
C HIS A 106 -8.19 -9.55 -1.46
N THR A 107 -9.48 -9.49 -1.78
CA THR A 107 -9.97 -8.70 -2.90
C THR A 107 -10.48 -7.38 -2.36
N PHE A 108 -10.02 -6.29 -2.98
CA PHE A 108 -10.35 -4.94 -2.50
C PHE A 108 -11.51 -4.39 -3.33
N GLU A 109 -12.66 -4.22 -2.68
CA GLU A 109 -13.87 -3.80 -3.40
C GLU A 109 -14.17 -2.32 -3.28
N GLU A 110 -13.43 -1.59 -2.44
CA GLU A 110 -13.69 -0.18 -2.22
C GLU A 110 -12.41 0.63 -2.33
N PRO A 111 -12.48 1.83 -2.91
CA PRO A 111 -11.29 2.67 -3.00
C PRO A 111 -10.86 3.15 -1.63
N GLY A 112 -9.60 3.44 -1.49
CA GLY A 112 -9.03 3.95 -0.25
C GLY A 112 -7.60 3.52 -0.07
N GLU A 113 -7.04 3.87 1.06
CA GLU A 113 -5.67 3.48 1.42
C GLU A 113 -5.76 2.50 2.56
N TYR A 114 -5.11 1.35 2.37
CA TYR A 114 -5.17 0.25 3.33
C TYR A 114 -3.77 -0.07 3.80
N GLU A 115 -3.42 0.45 4.97
CA GLU A 115 -2.12 0.20 5.58
C GLU A 115 -2.19 -1.13 6.34
N TYR A 116 -1.13 -1.91 6.26
CA TYR A 116 -1.07 -3.17 7.01
C TYR A 116 0.32 -3.34 7.59
N VAL A 117 0.42 -4.22 8.58
CA VAL A 117 1.68 -4.44 9.30
C VAL A 117 1.87 -5.93 9.54
N CYS A 118 3.12 -6.29 9.80
CA CYS A 118 3.45 -7.59 10.35
C CYS A 118 3.55 -7.38 11.86
N THR A 119 2.65 -7.99 12.62
CA THR A 119 2.53 -7.66 14.04
C THR A 119 3.81 -7.93 14.83
N PRO A 120 4.53 -9.04 14.61
CA PRO A 120 5.76 -9.24 15.38
C PRO A 120 6.92 -8.34 14.93
N HIS A 121 6.84 -7.73 13.76
CA HIS A 121 7.97 -6.96 13.23
C HIS A 121 7.63 -5.52 12.89
N GLN A 122 6.50 -5.01 13.35
CA GLN A 122 6.11 -3.66 12.96
C GLN A 122 7.06 -2.61 13.53
N THR A 123 7.66 -2.87 14.68
CA THR A 123 8.64 -1.94 15.24
C THR A 123 9.93 -1.95 14.45
N GLN A 124 10.12 -2.95 13.59
CA GLN A 124 11.28 -3.03 12.73
C GLN A 124 10.97 -2.49 11.34
N GLY A 125 9.79 -1.90 11.17
CA GLY A 125 9.43 -1.27 9.91
C GLY A 125 8.76 -2.18 8.89
N MET A 126 8.31 -3.36 9.29
CA MET A 126 7.64 -4.26 8.35
C MET A 126 6.20 -3.86 8.19
N VAL A 127 5.97 -2.92 7.27
CA VAL A 127 4.66 -2.33 7.01
C VAL A 127 4.43 -2.25 5.51
N GLY A 128 3.18 -2.16 5.11
CA GLY A 128 2.83 -2.03 3.69
C GLY A 128 1.58 -1.20 3.48
N MET A 129 1.36 -0.84 2.23
CA MET A 129 0.23 -0.02 1.84
C MET A 129 -0.36 -0.53 0.53
N VAL A 130 -1.67 -0.73 0.51
CA VAL A 130 -2.39 -0.99 -0.74
C VAL A 130 -3.28 0.22 -0.98
N GLU A 131 -3.05 0.90 -2.08
CA GLU A 131 -3.86 2.05 -2.46
C GLU A 131 -4.80 1.61 -3.57
N VAL A 132 -6.10 1.73 -3.34
CA VAL A 132 -7.12 1.24 -4.26
C VAL A 132 -7.79 2.43 -4.92
N VAL A 133 -7.76 2.46 -6.26
CA VAL A 133 -8.36 3.55 -7.03
C VAL A 133 -9.46 3.01 -7.92
N GLU A 134 -10.38 3.90 -8.31
CA GLU A 134 -11.48 3.50 -9.19
C GLU A 134 -11.08 3.47 -10.64
#